data_54aa45c822ab4816641158a4f09e00f7
#
_entry.id   54aa45c822ab4816641158a4f09e00f7
#
_cell.length_a   1.000
_cell.length_b   1.000
_cell.length_c   1.000
_cell.angle_alpha   90.00
_cell.angle_beta   90.00
_cell.angle_gamma   90.00
#
_symmetry.space_group_name_H-M   'P 1'
#
loop_
_entity.id
_entity.type
_entity.pdbx_description
1 polymer ?
#
loop_
_entity_poly.entity_id
_entity_poly.type
_entity_poly.pdbx_seq_one_letter_code
_entity_poly.pdbx_strand_id
1 'polypeptide(L)'
;MRKSAMGPNRYKCMDSDTKKKIIRDLIDQSTLAVLSTVTPQNTSESAVVEISVRENFELIFDTLPNFRKYRNLKNNHDVSVVIGFEPATVQYEGVAVELNGEELKEYRRMHFQKFPEAVKFKKLGIRFFKIIPKWVRYTDVSRQPWEVFEVEFPVV
;
A
#
# COMPACT_ATOMS: atom_id res chain seq x y z
N MET A 1 -7.16 -35.37 23.10
CA MET A 1 -7.36 -34.08 22.46
C MET A 1 -7.03 -32.96 23.45
N ARG A 2 -5.86 -32.37 23.37
CA ARG A 2 -5.51 -31.20 24.21
C ARG A 2 -6.02 -29.94 23.50
N LYS A 3 -7.02 -29.26 24.07
CA LYS A 3 -7.40 -27.91 23.67
C LYS A 3 -6.23 -26.99 24.03
N SER A 4 -5.52 -26.49 23.02
CA SER A 4 -4.56 -25.41 23.19
C SER A 4 -5.34 -24.17 23.60
N ALA A 5 -5.16 -23.74 24.84
CA ALA A 5 -5.67 -22.45 25.32
C ALA A 5 -4.89 -21.36 24.57
N MET A 6 -5.55 -20.63 23.68
CA MET A 6 -5.02 -19.38 23.15
C MET A 6 -4.81 -18.43 24.35
N GLY A 7 -3.54 -18.17 24.67
CA GLY A 7 -3.20 -17.14 25.66
C GLY A 7 -3.71 -15.77 25.23
N PRO A 8 -3.82 -14.81 26.17
CA PRO A 8 -4.32 -13.48 25.83
C PRO A 8 -3.46 -12.86 24.73
N ASN A 9 -4.13 -12.39 23.68
CA ASN A 9 -3.52 -11.71 22.54
C ASN A 9 -2.74 -10.48 23.04
N ARG A 10 -1.39 -10.55 23.13
CA ARG A 10 -0.50 -9.48 23.60
C ARG A 10 -0.70 -8.17 22.85
N TYR A 11 -1.28 -8.23 21.65
CA TYR A 11 -1.45 -7.09 20.73
C TYR A 11 -2.70 -6.27 21.03
N LYS A 12 -3.57 -6.76 21.90
CA LYS A 12 -4.75 -5.99 22.39
C LYS A 12 -4.35 -4.76 23.23
N CYS A 13 -3.08 -4.73 23.69
CA CYS A 13 -2.54 -3.63 24.50
C CYS A 13 -1.55 -2.73 23.73
N MET A 14 -1.31 -2.98 22.42
CA MET A 14 -0.40 -2.14 21.63
C MET A 14 -1.11 -0.83 21.27
N ASP A 15 -0.47 0.30 21.58
CA ASP A 15 -0.99 1.62 21.23
C ASP A 15 -0.97 1.85 19.71
N SER A 16 -1.77 2.83 19.25
CA SER A 16 -1.95 3.15 17.84
C SER A 16 -0.64 3.56 17.15
N ASP A 17 0.22 4.30 17.84
CA ASP A 17 1.46 4.82 17.25
C ASP A 17 2.47 3.71 17.04
N THR A 18 2.57 2.78 17.99
CA THR A 18 3.40 1.58 17.85
C THR A 18 2.94 0.72 16.67
N LYS A 19 1.62 0.48 16.52
CA LYS A 19 1.07 -0.26 15.37
C LYS A 19 1.40 0.43 14.05
N LYS A 20 1.20 1.72 13.97
CA LYS A 20 1.51 2.53 12.79
C LYS A 20 2.99 2.47 12.45
N LYS A 21 3.86 2.56 13.44
CA LYS A 21 5.31 2.45 13.22
C LYS A 21 5.69 1.11 12.61
N ILE A 22 5.20 -0.01 13.13
CA ILE A 22 5.49 -1.36 12.60
C ILE A 22 5.03 -1.48 11.15
N ILE A 23 3.80 -1.06 10.84
CA ILE A 23 3.27 -1.07 9.47
C ILE A 23 4.16 -0.23 8.55
N ARG A 24 4.48 0.98 8.97
CA ARG A 24 5.27 1.91 8.16
C ARG A 24 6.67 1.37 7.87
N ASP A 25 7.35 0.83 8.89
CA ASP A 25 8.69 0.25 8.74
C ASP A 25 8.68 -0.88 7.69
N LEU A 26 7.64 -1.74 7.68
CA LEU A 26 7.50 -2.79 6.67
C LEU A 26 7.28 -2.22 5.27
N ILE A 27 6.39 -1.23 5.14
CA ILE A 27 6.11 -0.60 3.84
C ILE A 27 7.36 0.13 3.30
N ASP A 28 8.07 0.83 4.16
CA ASP A 28 9.26 1.61 3.75
C ASP A 28 10.41 0.72 3.27
N GLN A 29 10.57 -0.43 3.91
CA GLN A 29 11.55 -1.44 3.51
C GLN A 29 11.16 -2.21 2.23
N SER A 30 9.87 -2.21 1.87
CA SER A 30 9.36 -2.90 0.69
C SER A 30 9.54 -2.04 -0.56
N THR A 31 10.03 -2.65 -1.63
CA THR A 31 10.17 -1.99 -2.94
C THR A 31 8.98 -2.27 -3.86
N LEU A 32 8.41 -3.46 -3.74
CA LEU A 32 7.33 -3.95 -4.58
C LEU A 32 6.06 -4.22 -3.78
N ALA A 33 4.93 -4.00 -4.43
CA ALA A 33 3.62 -4.35 -3.91
C ALA A 33 2.73 -4.92 -5.03
N VAL A 34 1.69 -5.63 -4.65
CA VAL A 34 0.63 -6.04 -5.58
C VAL A 34 -0.54 -5.08 -5.42
N LEU A 35 -0.79 -4.30 -6.46
CA LEU A 35 -1.93 -3.40 -6.56
C LEU A 35 -3.08 -4.09 -7.28
N SER A 36 -4.25 -4.12 -6.64
CA SER A 36 -5.49 -4.60 -7.23
C SER A 36 -6.40 -3.43 -7.58
N THR A 37 -6.92 -3.45 -8.79
CA THR A 37 -7.84 -2.44 -9.36
C THR A 37 -9.09 -3.11 -9.90
N VAL A 38 -10.17 -2.35 -10.07
CA VAL A 38 -11.46 -2.83 -10.58
C VAL A 38 -11.66 -2.36 -12.01
N THR A 39 -11.97 -3.30 -12.91
CA THR A 39 -12.28 -3.00 -14.31
C THR A 39 -13.64 -2.32 -14.46
N PRO A 40 -13.93 -1.66 -15.62
CA PRO A 40 -15.27 -1.17 -15.92
C PRO A 40 -16.38 -2.23 -15.87
N GLN A 41 -16.03 -3.52 -15.96
CA GLN A 41 -16.96 -4.64 -15.85
C GLN A 41 -17.06 -5.22 -14.43
N ASN A 42 -16.56 -4.51 -13.42
CA ASN A 42 -16.54 -4.90 -12.01
C ASN A 42 -15.78 -6.23 -11.74
N THR A 43 -14.74 -6.49 -12.51
CA THR A 43 -13.81 -7.59 -12.25
C THR A 43 -12.49 -7.07 -11.66
N SER A 44 -11.84 -7.85 -10.82
CA SER A 44 -10.56 -7.48 -10.21
C SER A 44 -9.39 -7.78 -11.15
N GLU A 45 -8.41 -6.90 -11.18
CA GLU A 45 -7.12 -7.07 -11.85
C GLU A 45 -6.00 -6.69 -10.90
N SER A 46 -4.92 -7.47 -10.89
CA SER A 46 -3.76 -7.22 -10.06
C SER A 46 -2.49 -7.05 -10.89
N ALA A 47 -1.61 -6.17 -10.44
CA ALA A 47 -0.30 -5.96 -11.04
C ALA A 47 0.73 -5.59 -9.98
N VAL A 48 1.98 -5.95 -10.22
CA VAL A 48 3.11 -5.49 -9.39
C VAL A 48 3.41 -4.04 -9.72
N VAL A 49 3.65 -3.25 -8.67
CA VAL A 49 4.08 -1.85 -8.74
C VAL A 49 5.22 -1.58 -7.77
N GLU A 50 6.10 -0.64 -8.12
CA GLU A 50 7.02 -0.04 -7.17
C GLU A 50 6.25 0.94 -6.27
N ILE A 51 6.52 0.91 -4.95
CA ILE A 51 5.83 1.77 -4.00
C ILE A 51 6.79 2.56 -3.13
N SER A 52 6.41 3.78 -2.80
CA SER A 52 6.96 4.56 -1.69
C SER A 52 5.84 5.02 -0.77
N VAL A 53 6.16 5.37 0.49
CA VAL A 53 5.19 5.73 1.52
C VAL A 53 5.54 7.08 2.13
N ARG A 54 4.52 7.90 2.41
CA ARG A 54 4.65 9.16 3.15
C ARG A 54 4.37 8.97 4.64
N GLU A 55 4.63 10.03 5.42
CA GLU A 55 4.38 10.04 6.88
C GLU A 55 2.92 9.82 7.25
N ASN A 56 2.00 10.30 6.42
CA ASN A 56 0.56 10.14 6.57
C ASN A 56 0.02 8.80 6.02
N PHE A 57 0.89 7.84 5.72
CA PHE A 57 0.58 6.54 5.13
C PHE A 57 0.08 6.56 3.68
N GLU A 58 0.05 7.69 3.02
CA GLU A 58 -0.21 7.70 1.57
C GLU A 58 0.88 6.92 0.84
N LEU A 59 0.45 5.96 0.02
CA LEU A 59 1.34 5.23 -0.89
C LEU A 59 1.48 6.02 -2.19
N ILE A 60 2.64 5.90 -2.82
CA ILE A 60 2.92 6.50 -4.13
C ILE A 60 3.33 5.38 -5.07
N PHE A 61 2.76 5.36 -6.26
CA PHE A 61 3.18 4.50 -7.36
C PHE A 61 3.05 5.23 -8.69
N ASP A 62 3.68 4.68 -9.72
CA ASP A 62 3.54 5.18 -11.08
C ASP A 62 2.99 4.12 -12.03
N THR A 63 2.51 4.57 -13.19
CA THR A 63 2.05 3.71 -14.27
C THR A 63 2.10 4.42 -15.61
N LEU A 64 2.13 3.63 -16.69
CA LEU A 64 1.96 4.19 -18.04
C LEU A 64 0.48 4.31 -18.41
N PRO A 65 0.09 5.35 -19.17
CA PRO A 65 -1.32 5.57 -19.56
C PRO A 65 -1.93 4.43 -20.40
N ASN A 66 -1.11 3.65 -21.10
CA ASN A 66 -1.56 2.52 -21.92
C ASN A 66 -1.71 1.21 -21.12
N PHE A 67 -1.38 1.19 -19.83
CA PHE A 67 -1.56 0.01 -18.99
C PHE A 67 -3.00 -0.10 -18.48
N ARG A 68 -3.47 -1.35 -18.32
CA ARG A 68 -4.84 -1.66 -17.91
C ARG A 68 -5.23 -1.00 -16.59
N LYS A 69 -4.33 -1.01 -15.59
CA LYS A 69 -4.57 -0.38 -14.29
C LYS A 69 -4.84 1.14 -14.40
N TYR A 70 -4.22 1.86 -15.34
CA TYR A 70 -4.51 3.29 -15.54
C TYR A 70 -5.97 3.51 -15.94
N ARG A 71 -6.47 2.74 -16.91
CA ARG A 71 -7.88 2.79 -17.34
C ARG A 71 -8.82 2.42 -16.21
N ASN A 72 -8.48 1.39 -15.42
CA ASN A 72 -9.29 0.97 -14.28
C ASN A 72 -9.40 2.09 -13.26
N LEU A 73 -8.28 2.74 -12.92
CA LEU A 73 -8.21 3.86 -11.97
C LEU A 73 -8.96 5.10 -12.43
N LYS A 74 -9.11 5.31 -13.74
CA LYS A 74 -9.95 6.42 -14.26
C LYS A 74 -11.44 6.14 -14.06
N ASN A 75 -11.84 4.88 -13.93
CA ASN A 75 -13.23 4.47 -13.78
C ASN A 75 -13.61 4.18 -12.31
N ASN A 76 -12.72 3.57 -11.55
CA ASN A 76 -12.91 3.25 -10.13
C ASN A 76 -11.63 3.53 -9.36
N HIS A 77 -11.73 4.35 -8.33
CA HIS A 77 -10.59 4.79 -7.52
C HIS A 77 -10.30 3.89 -6.32
N ASP A 78 -11.23 2.99 -5.95
CA ASP A 78 -11.01 2.04 -4.85
C ASP A 78 -9.96 1.00 -5.24
N VAL A 79 -8.99 0.81 -4.36
CA VAL A 79 -7.87 -0.11 -4.57
C VAL A 79 -7.56 -0.91 -3.32
N SER A 80 -6.99 -2.10 -3.53
CA SER A 80 -6.35 -2.88 -2.48
C SER A 80 -4.89 -3.14 -2.84
N VAL A 81 -4.03 -3.11 -1.82
CA VAL A 81 -2.59 -3.32 -2.00
C VAL A 81 -2.10 -4.36 -1.01
N VAL A 82 -1.31 -5.31 -1.47
CA VAL A 82 -0.57 -6.25 -0.61
C VAL A 82 0.91 -5.91 -0.68
N ILE A 83 1.52 -5.73 0.49
CA ILE A 83 2.91 -5.32 0.66
C ILE A 83 3.61 -6.29 1.61
N GLY A 84 4.86 -6.66 1.29
CA GLY A 84 5.57 -7.70 2.00
C GLY A 84 4.96 -9.09 1.76
N PHE A 85 5.80 -10.10 1.71
CA PHE A 85 5.33 -11.43 1.35
C PHE A 85 5.75 -12.49 2.35
N GLU A 86 6.81 -12.24 3.12
CA GLU A 86 7.32 -13.16 4.14
C GLU A 86 8.33 -12.43 5.05
N PRO A 87 8.31 -12.65 6.36
CA PRO A 87 7.28 -13.39 7.14
C PRO A 87 6.06 -12.54 7.48
N ALA A 88 6.13 -11.23 7.24
CA ALA A 88 5.05 -10.28 7.54
C ALA A 88 4.47 -9.68 6.26
N THR A 89 3.17 -9.45 6.30
CA THR A 89 2.41 -8.84 5.22
C THR A 89 1.56 -7.67 5.71
N VAL A 90 1.36 -6.71 4.84
CA VAL A 90 0.40 -5.62 5.02
C VAL A 90 -0.67 -5.73 3.93
N GLN A 91 -1.93 -5.83 4.35
CA GLN A 91 -3.09 -5.57 3.51
C GLN A 91 -3.47 -4.10 3.69
N TYR A 92 -3.67 -3.41 2.60
CA TYR A 92 -3.94 -1.97 2.59
C TYR A 92 -5.10 -1.68 1.65
N GLU A 93 -6.12 -1.00 2.13
CA GLU A 93 -7.26 -0.53 1.35
C GLU A 93 -7.27 0.99 1.31
N GLY A 94 -7.56 1.55 0.15
CA GLY A 94 -7.56 3.00 0.00
C GLY A 94 -8.15 3.49 -1.31
N VAL A 95 -8.03 4.79 -1.53
CA VAL A 95 -8.49 5.49 -2.73
C VAL A 95 -7.29 6.03 -3.49
N ALA A 96 -7.17 5.64 -4.75
CA ALA A 96 -6.13 6.15 -5.64
C ALA A 96 -6.54 7.49 -6.26
N VAL A 97 -5.64 8.47 -6.21
CA VAL A 97 -5.82 9.81 -6.79
C VAL A 97 -4.64 10.12 -7.71
N GLU A 98 -4.93 10.50 -8.95
CA GLU A 98 -3.88 10.92 -9.88
C GLU A 98 -3.29 12.27 -9.46
N LEU A 99 -1.97 12.34 -9.39
CA LEU A 99 -1.23 13.51 -8.95
C LEU A 99 -0.99 14.48 -10.09
N ASN A 100 -1.21 15.77 -9.81
CA ASN A 100 -1.02 16.86 -10.76
C ASN A 100 -0.39 18.10 -10.08
N GLY A 101 0.09 19.05 -10.87
CA GLY A 101 0.57 20.35 -10.38
C GLY A 101 1.74 20.26 -9.41
N GLU A 102 1.70 21.05 -8.34
CA GLU A 102 2.78 21.14 -7.34
C GLU A 102 2.87 19.85 -6.51
N GLU A 103 1.73 19.26 -6.17
CA GLU A 103 1.69 18.00 -5.42
C GLU A 103 2.44 16.89 -6.19
N LEU A 104 2.25 16.81 -7.51
CA LEU A 104 3.01 15.87 -8.36
C LEU A 104 4.52 16.08 -8.24
N LYS A 105 5.00 17.31 -8.19
CA LYS A 105 6.44 17.60 -8.11
C LYS A 105 7.04 17.06 -6.82
N GLU A 106 6.37 17.26 -5.70
CA GLU A 106 6.81 16.79 -4.40
C GLU A 106 6.84 15.26 -4.33
N TYR A 107 5.71 14.59 -4.67
CA TYR A 107 5.56 13.14 -4.58
C TYR A 107 6.50 12.40 -5.55
N ARG A 108 6.63 12.92 -6.77
CA ARG A 108 7.56 12.38 -7.77
C ARG A 108 9.01 12.46 -7.30
N ARG A 109 9.41 13.55 -6.65
CA ARG A 109 10.76 13.68 -6.08
C ARG A 109 11.02 12.59 -5.04
N MET A 110 10.09 12.37 -4.12
CA MET A 110 10.19 11.31 -3.10
C MET A 110 10.29 9.93 -3.75
N HIS A 111 9.43 9.64 -4.70
CA HIS A 111 9.40 8.35 -5.38
C HIS A 111 10.73 8.07 -6.11
N PHE A 112 11.26 9.05 -6.83
CA PHE A 112 12.54 8.93 -7.51
C PHE A 112 13.76 8.87 -6.58
N GLN A 113 13.67 9.36 -5.36
CA GLN A 113 14.72 9.15 -4.35
C GLN A 113 14.82 7.66 -3.97
N LYS A 114 13.70 6.98 -3.85
CA LYS A 114 13.64 5.53 -3.59
C LYS A 114 13.95 4.71 -4.84
N PHE A 115 13.49 5.16 -6.01
CA PHE A 115 13.60 4.48 -7.30
C PHE A 115 14.28 5.37 -8.36
N PRO A 116 15.59 5.60 -8.28
CA PRO A 116 16.29 6.47 -9.24
C PRO A 116 16.18 5.97 -10.68
N GLU A 117 16.08 4.65 -10.89
CA GLU A 117 15.91 4.03 -12.21
C GLU A 117 14.57 4.40 -12.89
N ALA A 118 13.54 4.73 -12.13
CA ALA A 118 12.24 5.12 -12.67
C ALA A 118 12.30 6.44 -13.49
N VAL A 119 13.34 7.26 -13.28
CA VAL A 119 13.54 8.53 -14.02
C VAL A 119 13.62 8.31 -15.52
N LYS A 120 14.17 7.18 -15.98
CA LYS A 120 14.28 6.85 -17.43
C LYS A 120 12.92 6.74 -18.12
N PHE A 121 11.85 6.43 -17.38
CA PHE A 121 10.50 6.30 -17.93
C PHE A 121 9.73 7.64 -18.05
N LYS A 122 10.30 8.75 -17.56
CA LYS A 122 9.68 10.08 -17.72
C LYS A 122 9.28 10.40 -19.16
N LYS A 123 10.14 10.06 -20.12
CA LYS A 123 9.90 10.30 -21.55
C LYS A 123 8.71 9.50 -22.10
N LEU A 124 8.28 8.44 -21.41
CA LEU A 124 7.13 7.62 -21.80
C LEU A 124 5.80 8.16 -21.28
N GLY A 125 5.81 9.32 -20.60
CA GLY A 125 4.59 9.96 -20.11
C GLY A 125 3.99 9.25 -18.89
N ILE A 126 4.83 8.73 -17.98
CA ILE A 126 4.36 8.08 -16.74
C ILE A 126 3.44 9.00 -15.94
N ARG A 127 2.43 8.41 -15.34
CA ARG A 127 1.47 9.04 -14.44
C ARG A 127 1.69 8.55 -13.02
N PHE A 128 1.58 9.46 -12.09
CA PHE A 128 1.76 9.19 -10.67
C PHE A 128 0.42 9.22 -9.95
N PHE A 129 0.26 8.30 -9.04
CA PHE A 129 -0.90 8.23 -8.15
C PHE A 129 -0.44 8.21 -6.71
N LYS A 130 -1.21 8.83 -5.83
CA LYS A 130 -1.20 8.55 -4.41
C LYS A 130 -2.38 7.67 -4.04
N ILE A 131 -2.21 6.83 -3.03
CA ILE A 131 -3.31 6.07 -2.44
C ILE A 131 -3.52 6.58 -1.03
N ILE A 132 -4.70 7.14 -0.77
CA ILE A 132 -5.11 7.62 0.55
C ILE A 132 -5.62 6.42 1.34
N PRO A 133 -5.05 6.13 2.53
CA PRO A 133 -5.43 4.95 3.30
C PRO A 133 -6.84 5.06 3.89
N LYS A 134 -7.57 3.94 3.88
CA LYS A 134 -8.82 3.75 4.62
C LYS A 134 -8.64 2.77 5.78
N TRP A 135 -8.01 1.66 5.50
CA TRP A 135 -7.80 0.56 6.42
C TRP A 135 -6.53 -0.20 6.08
N VAL A 136 -5.81 -0.63 7.12
CA VAL A 136 -4.57 -1.40 6.97
C VAL A 136 -4.53 -2.51 8.01
N ARG A 137 -4.16 -3.72 7.58
CA ARG A 137 -3.94 -4.88 8.44
C ARG A 137 -2.51 -5.38 8.30
N TYR A 138 -1.85 -5.55 9.44
CA TYR A 138 -0.56 -6.22 9.56
C TYR A 138 -0.76 -7.68 9.99
N THR A 139 0.01 -8.58 9.39
CA THR A 139 0.04 -10.00 9.79
C THR A 139 1.48 -10.51 9.73
N ASP A 140 1.99 -11.05 10.86
CA ASP A 140 3.28 -11.74 10.94
C ASP A 140 3.04 -13.21 11.32
N VAL A 141 3.41 -14.12 10.44
CA VAL A 141 3.19 -15.56 10.60
C VAL A 141 4.41 -16.29 11.21
N SER A 142 5.53 -15.58 11.42
CA SER A 142 6.74 -16.15 12.04
C SER A 142 6.59 -16.45 13.52
N ARG A 143 5.55 -15.92 14.16
CA ARG A 143 5.25 -16.05 15.58
C ARG A 143 4.06 -16.95 15.86
N GLN A 144 4.00 -17.54 17.05
CA GLN A 144 2.84 -18.32 17.49
C GLN A 144 2.39 -17.81 18.89
N PRO A 145 1.14 -17.31 19.00
CA PRO A 145 0.17 -17.07 17.92
C PRO A 145 0.64 -15.99 16.95
N TRP A 146 0.10 -15.99 15.74
CA TRP A 146 0.40 -14.95 14.73
C TRP A 146 0.15 -13.55 15.29
N GLU A 147 1.02 -12.64 14.93
CA GLU A 147 0.81 -11.24 15.25
C GLU A 147 -0.12 -10.62 14.19
N VAL A 148 -1.31 -10.20 14.63
CA VAL A 148 -2.31 -9.59 13.73
C VAL A 148 -2.91 -8.37 14.40
N PHE A 149 -2.88 -7.23 13.71
CA PHE A 149 -3.59 -6.02 14.14
C PHE A 149 -3.99 -5.14 12.96
N GLU A 150 -4.92 -4.23 13.22
CA GLU A 150 -5.50 -3.34 12.22
C GLU A 150 -5.37 -1.89 12.67
N VAL A 151 -5.35 -0.99 11.69
CA VAL A 151 -5.42 0.46 11.85
C VAL A 151 -6.41 1.01 10.85
N GLU A 152 -7.38 1.77 11.34
CA GLU A 152 -8.31 2.53 10.53
C GLU A 152 -7.83 3.97 10.39
N PHE A 153 -8.06 4.54 9.23
CA PHE A 153 -7.74 5.94 8.94
C PHE A 153 -9.05 6.71 8.75
N PRO A 154 -9.18 7.90 9.35
CA PRO A 154 -10.39 8.69 9.18
C PRO A 154 -10.58 9.03 7.70
N VAL A 155 -11.81 8.86 7.22
CA VAL A 155 -12.20 9.33 5.88
C VAL A 155 -12.20 10.85 5.95
N VAL A 156 -11.31 11.49 5.18
CA VAL A 156 -11.26 12.95 5.03
C VAL A 156 -12.24 13.39 3.96
#